data_5e678331f9f8ec31168f6afd760ce175
#
_entry.id   5e678331f9f8ec31168f6afd760ce175
#
_cell.length_a   1.000
_cell.length_b   1.000
_cell.length_c   1.000
_cell.angle_alpha   90.00
_cell.angle_beta   90.00
_cell.angle_gamma   90.00
#
_symmetry.space_group_name_H-M   'P 1'
#
loop_
_entity.id
_entity.type
_entity.pdbx_description
1 polymer ?
#
loop_
_entity_poly.entity_id
_entity_poly.type
_entity_poly.pdbx_seq_one_letter_code
_entity_poly.pdbx_strand_id
1 'polypeptide(L)' 'MPRLPDQIDAPMTSRQLAALRSLSAEAWQPKLFQKNLTAKEAERRIAALKAEIELANSF' A
#
# COMPACT_ATOMS: atom_id res chain seq x y z
N MET A 1 4.95 20.19 -17.60
CA MET A 1 4.97 19.50 -17.60
C MET A 1 5.19 18.75 -17.25
N PRO A 2 5.38 18.66 -17.39
CA PRO A 2 5.10 17.89 -16.77
C PRO A 2 5.56 16.70 -16.36
N ARG A 3 4.89 16.09 -15.80
CA ARG A 3 5.30 14.97 -15.25
C ARG A 3 5.21 13.86 -16.16
N LEU A 4 6.03 12.90 -16.03
CA LEU A 4 5.97 11.73 -16.87
C LEU A 4 4.86 10.82 -16.39
N PRO A 5 4.03 10.36 -17.29
CA PRO A 5 2.93 9.48 -16.90
C PRO A 5 3.40 8.19 -16.23
N ASP A 6 4.52 7.65 -16.66
CA ASP A 6 4.98 6.40 -16.11
C ASP A 6 5.42 6.54 -14.65
N GLN A 7 5.67 7.76 -14.20
CA GLN A 7 5.96 7.98 -12.79
C GLN A 7 4.71 7.86 -11.95
N ILE A 8 3.57 8.13 -12.55
CA ILE A 8 2.31 8.01 -11.86
C ILE A 8 1.80 6.58 -11.93
N ASP A 9 2.01 5.96 -13.08
CA ASP A 9 1.45 4.64 -13.34
C ASP A 9 2.45 3.52 -13.10
N ALA A 10 3.62 3.84 -12.57
CA ALA A 10 4.62 2.83 -12.31
C ALA A 10 4.07 1.76 -11.38
N PRO A 11 4.31 0.49 -11.67
CA PRO A 11 3.83 -0.58 -10.80
C PRO A 11 4.54 -0.54 -9.46
N MET A 12 3.89 -1.05 -8.45
CA MET A 12 4.50 -1.09 -7.14
C MET A 12 5.73 -1.99 -7.15
N THR A 13 6.65 -1.69 -6.26
CA THR A 13 7.88 -2.45 -6.14
C THR A 13 7.63 -3.75 -5.40
N SER A 14 8.60 -4.66 -5.46
CA SER A 14 8.51 -5.91 -4.72
C SER A 14 8.42 -5.65 -3.23
N ARG A 15 9.14 -4.64 -2.76
CA ARG A 15 9.11 -4.28 -1.36
C ARG A 15 7.72 -3.79 -0.96
N GLN A 16 7.10 -2.98 -1.79
CA GLN A 16 5.76 -2.51 -1.53
C GLN A 16 4.76 -3.65 -1.53
N LEU A 17 4.92 -4.56 -2.46
CA LEU A 17 4.03 -5.72 -2.53
C LEU A 17 4.11 -6.54 -1.25
N ALA A 18 5.31 -6.80 -0.78
CA ALA A 18 5.50 -7.58 0.43
C ALA A 18 4.94 -6.86 1.65
N ALA A 19 5.19 -5.56 1.74
CA ALA A 19 4.69 -4.76 2.85
C ALA A 19 3.16 -4.73 2.84
N LEU A 20 2.58 -4.51 1.67
CA LEU A 20 1.14 -4.43 1.55
C LEU A 20 0.50 -5.76 1.93
N ARG A 21 1.11 -6.85 1.52
CA ARG A 21 0.60 -8.18 1.83
C ARG A 21 0.61 -8.41 3.34
N SER A 22 1.73 -8.14 3.99
CA SER A 22 1.84 -8.34 5.42
C SER A 22 0.89 -7.45 6.20
N LEU A 23 0.83 -6.18 5.82
CA LEU A 23 0.02 -5.22 6.55
C LEU A 23 -1.47 -5.48 6.38
N SER A 24 -1.89 -5.87 5.18
CA SER A 24 -3.31 -6.14 4.98
C SER A 24 -3.74 -7.38 5.76
N ALA A 25 -2.87 -8.36 5.88
CA ALA A 25 -3.18 -9.53 6.69
C ALA A 25 -3.23 -9.15 8.17
N GLU A 26 -2.29 -8.35 8.62
CA GLU A 26 -2.21 -7.95 10.01
C GLU A 26 -3.40 -7.08 10.41
N ALA A 27 -3.88 -6.25 9.50
CA ALA A 27 -5.01 -5.37 9.77
C ALA A 27 -6.35 -6.01 9.44
N TRP A 28 -6.35 -7.27 9.00
CA TRP A 28 -7.57 -7.96 8.62
C TRP A 28 -8.30 -7.25 7.48
N GLN A 29 -7.53 -6.69 6.55
CA GLN A 29 -8.07 -5.96 5.41
C GLN A 29 -7.57 -6.56 4.11
N PRO A 30 -7.88 -7.82 3.83
CA PRO A 30 -7.36 -8.47 2.62
C PRO A 30 -7.80 -7.78 1.34
N LYS A 31 -8.89 -7.04 1.38
CA LYS A 31 -9.36 -6.32 0.20
C LYS A 31 -8.41 -5.25 -0.26
N LEU A 32 -7.57 -4.75 0.64
CA LEU A 32 -6.63 -3.70 0.29
C LEU A 32 -5.41 -4.22 -0.43
N PHE A 33 -5.22 -5.52 -0.41
CA PHE A 33 -4.10 -6.13 -1.11
C PHE A 33 -4.49 -6.48 -2.54
N GLN A 34 -3.78 -5.91 -3.49
CA GLN A 34 -3.95 -6.22 -4.90
C GLN A 34 -2.59 -6.24 -5.55
N LYS A 35 -2.41 -7.11 -6.51
CA LYS A 35 -1.10 -7.30 -7.12
C LYS A 35 -0.77 -6.28 -8.19
N ASN A 36 -1.77 -5.66 -8.78
CA ASN A 36 -1.54 -4.77 -9.91
C ASN A 36 -1.80 -3.32 -9.58
N LEU A 37 -1.44 -2.92 -8.37
CA LEU A 37 -1.54 -1.53 -7.98
C LEU A 37 -0.36 -0.75 -8.52
N THR A 38 -0.56 0.55 -8.69
CA THR A 38 0.55 1.43 -8.96
C THR A 38 1.33 1.66 -7.69
N ALA A 39 2.59 2.08 -7.83
CA ALA A 39 3.42 2.35 -6.67
C ALA A 39 2.79 3.42 -5.78
N LYS A 40 2.19 4.42 -6.40
CA LYS A 40 1.56 5.50 -5.66
C LYS A 40 0.37 5.01 -4.85
N GLU A 41 -0.46 4.18 -5.48
CA GLU A 41 -1.62 3.65 -4.77
C GLU A 41 -1.20 2.67 -3.68
N ALA A 42 -0.17 1.88 -3.96
CA ALA A 42 0.34 0.94 -2.95
C ALA A 42 0.86 1.69 -1.73
N GLU A 43 1.57 2.78 -1.96
CA GLU A 43 2.09 3.58 -0.87
C GLU A 43 0.98 4.14 -0.03
N ARG A 44 -0.07 4.61 -0.68
CA ARG A 44 -1.23 5.15 0.02
C ARG A 44 -1.88 4.09 0.90
N ARG A 45 -2.04 2.89 0.37
CA ARG A 45 -2.67 1.80 1.13
C ARG A 45 -1.80 1.33 2.26
N ILE A 46 -0.49 1.29 2.04
CA ILE A 46 0.44 0.92 3.09
C ILE A 46 0.35 1.91 4.25
N ALA A 47 0.31 3.18 3.94
CA ALA A 47 0.21 4.21 4.97
C ALA A 47 -1.08 4.09 5.75
N ALA A 48 -2.18 3.83 5.04
CA ALA A 48 -3.47 3.68 5.69
C ALA A 48 -3.50 2.47 6.61
N LEU A 49 -2.90 1.37 6.16
CA LEU A 49 -2.87 0.16 6.95
C LEU A 49 -2.01 0.33 8.20
N LYS A 50 -0.88 1.01 8.05
CA LYS A 50 -0.01 1.27 9.20
C LYS A 50 -0.73 2.11 10.25
N ALA A 51 -1.45 3.12 9.79
CA ALA A 51 -2.20 3.97 10.71
C ALA A 51 -3.28 3.18 11.44
N GLU A 52 -3.94 2.29 10.72
CA GLU A 52 -4.99 1.48 11.30
C GLU A 52 -4.45 0.52 12.34
N ILE A 53 -3.32 -0.11 12.04
CA ILE A 53 -2.69 -1.04 12.96
C ILE A 53 -2.22 -0.31 14.21
N GLU A 54 -1.62 0.84 14.02
CA GLU A 54 -1.15 1.66 15.13
C GLU A 54 -2.29 2.08 16.03
N LEU A 55 -3.39 2.46 15.41
CA LEU A 55 -4.55 2.89 16.16
C LEU A 55 -5.10 1.75 17.00
N ALA A 56 -5.15 0.55 16.43
CA ALA A 56 -5.63 -0.61 17.13
C ALA A 56 -4.73 -0.95 18.31
N ASN A 57 -3.43 -0.74 18.14
CA ASN A 57 -2.47 -1.05 19.20
C ASN A 57 -2.42 0.01 20.29
N SER A 58 -3.09 1.13 20.07
CA SER A 58 -3.10 2.21 21.07
C SER A 58 -4.09 1.97 22.19
N PHE A 59 -4.99 1.06 21.98
CA PHE A 59 -6.06 0.82 22.98
C PHE A 59 -5.77 -0.33 23.94
#